data_0ee88310a409faf1a8a6f1fee5050ec8
#
_entry.id   0ee88310a409faf1a8a6f1fee5050ec8
#
_cell.length_a   1.000
_cell.length_b   1.000
_cell.length_c   1.000
_cell.angle_alpha   90.00
_cell.angle_beta   90.00
_cell.angle_gamma   90.00
#
_symmetry.space_group_name_H-M   'P 1'
#
loop_
_entity.id
_entity.type
_entity.pdbx_description
1 polymer ?
#
loop_
_entity_poly.entity_id
_entity_poly.type
_entity_poly.pdbx_seq_one_letter_code
_entity_poly.pdbx_strand_id
1 'polypeptide(L)'
;LTDIEMFKVFPDSFDPSGTVEEFLAKLPQVDDYFNKKMAELKKQNKVLRMGASIKDGKVSVGMMEVGKDDPLYGVRGGENAFVFYTERYQPIPLTVRGYGAGAGVTAAGVFGDILRTVSFNPER
;
A
#
# COMPACT_ATOMS: atom_id res chain seq x y z
N LEU A 1 -20.43 -0.52 -3.01
CA LEU A 1 -19.29 -1.04 -2.23
C LEU A 1 -19.57 -0.84 -0.74
N THR A 2 -20.45 -1.66 -0.17
CA THR A 2 -20.87 -1.56 1.23
C THR A 2 -20.09 -2.53 2.15
N ASP A 3 -19.36 -3.48 1.59
CA ASP A 3 -18.70 -4.54 2.35
C ASP A 3 -17.18 -4.50 2.16
N ILE A 4 -16.55 -3.45 2.74
CA ILE A 4 -15.10 -3.38 2.84
C ILE A 4 -14.71 -3.89 4.23
N GLU A 5 -13.97 -4.98 4.28
CA GLU A 5 -13.38 -5.49 5.51
C GLU A 5 -12.12 -4.69 5.82
N MET A 6 -12.15 -3.92 6.90
CA MET A 6 -11.01 -3.16 7.37
C MET A 6 -10.34 -3.86 8.54
N PHE A 7 -9.11 -4.32 8.35
CA PHE A 7 -8.31 -4.87 9.43
C PHE A 7 -7.66 -3.75 10.24
N LYS A 8 -7.74 -3.87 11.56
CA LYS A 8 -7.13 -2.91 12.47
C LYS A 8 -5.61 -2.88 12.28
N VAL A 9 -5.05 -1.69 12.20
CA VAL A 9 -3.59 -1.48 12.16
C VAL A 9 -2.98 -1.68 13.55
N PHE A 10 -3.66 -1.17 14.57
CA PHE A 10 -3.24 -1.21 15.97
C PHE A 10 -3.90 -2.35 16.74
N PRO A 11 -3.26 -2.84 17.82
CA PRO A 11 -3.89 -3.80 18.71
C PRO A 11 -5.12 -3.20 19.40
N ASP A 12 -6.06 -4.04 19.82
CA ASP A 12 -7.31 -3.60 20.47
C ASP A 12 -7.11 -2.82 21.76
N SER A 13 -5.94 -2.96 22.38
CA SER A 13 -5.55 -2.21 23.58
C SER A 13 -5.14 -0.77 23.31
N PHE A 14 -4.96 -0.37 22.04
CA PHE A 14 -4.55 0.99 21.66
C PHE A 14 -5.75 1.81 21.21
N ASP A 15 -5.96 2.95 21.86
CA ASP A 15 -6.97 3.93 21.46
C ASP A 15 -6.35 5.02 20.57
N PRO A 16 -6.64 5.04 19.25
CA PRO A 16 -6.11 6.04 18.33
C PRO A 16 -6.85 7.38 18.35
N SER A 17 -7.88 7.53 19.19
CA SER A 17 -8.69 8.75 19.25
C SER A 17 -7.94 9.94 19.86
N GLY A 18 -8.40 11.15 19.55
CA GLY A 18 -7.84 12.40 20.06
C GLY A 18 -7.30 13.31 18.96
N THR A 19 -6.58 14.35 19.35
CA THR A 19 -5.86 15.23 18.42
C THR A 19 -4.65 14.53 17.81
N VAL A 20 -4.07 15.09 16.74
CA VAL A 20 -2.85 14.54 16.12
C VAL A 20 -1.70 14.48 17.11
N GLU A 21 -1.54 15.52 17.94
CA GLU A 21 -0.50 15.61 18.96
C GLU A 21 -0.67 14.52 20.03
N GLU A 22 -1.90 14.30 20.51
CA GLU A 22 -2.22 13.25 21.47
C GLU A 22 -1.98 11.85 20.87
N PHE A 23 -2.39 11.64 19.62
CA PHE A 23 -2.13 10.39 18.91
C PHE A 23 -0.63 10.11 18.80
N LEU A 24 0.17 11.08 18.35
CA LEU A 24 1.62 10.93 18.24
C LEU A 24 2.28 10.65 19.60
N ALA A 25 1.82 11.28 20.66
CA ALA A 25 2.32 11.04 22.03
C ALA A 25 2.00 9.62 22.54
N LYS A 26 0.93 8.99 22.05
CA LYS A 26 0.54 7.62 22.42
C LYS A 26 1.30 6.55 21.64
N LEU A 27 1.87 6.84 20.44
CA LEU A 27 2.51 5.83 19.58
C LEU A 27 3.57 4.96 20.27
N PRO A 28 4.42 5.47 21.19
CA PRO A 28 5.38 4.63 21.90
C PRO A 28 4.76 3.45 22.68
N GLN A 29 3.47 3.53 23.01
CA GLN A 29 2.76 2.45 23.71
C GLN A 29 2.62 1.17 22.87
N VAL A 30 2.75 1.27 21.54
CA VAL A 30 2.63 0.14 20.63
C VAL A 30 3.97 -0.35 20.07
N ASP A 31 5.08 0.26 20.46
CA ASP A 31 6.42 -0.11 19.98
C ASP A 31 6.75 -1.57 20.29
N ASP A 32 6.48 -2.03 21.51
CA ASP A 32 6.72 -3.41 21.91
C ASP A 32 5.89 -4.41 21.09
N TYR A 33 4.64 -4.06 20.79
CA TYR A 33 3.77 -4.89 19.95
C TYR A 33 4.36 -5.04 18.54
N PHE A 34 4.72 -3.93 17.89
CA PHE A 34 5.29 -3.98 16.55
C PHE A 34 6.69 -4.61 16.53
N ASN A 35 7.52 -4.38 17.52
CA ASN A 35 8.83 -5.01 17.64
C ASN A 35 8.73 -6.54 17.72
N LYS A 36 7.81 -7.07 18.53
CA LYS A 36 7.54 -8.51 18.62
C LYS A 36 7.03 -9.04 17.30
N LYS A 37 6.03 -8.38 16.70
CA LYS A 37 5.45 -8.75 15.40
C LYS A 37 6.52 -8.80 14.31
N MET A 38 7.37 -7.79 14.22
CA MET A 38 8.46 -7.74 13.24
C MET A 38 9.52 -8.81 13.47
N ALA A 39 9.84 -9.13 14.73
CA ALA A 39 10.77 -10.21 15.04
C ALA A 39 10.23 -11.58 14.62
N GLU A 40 8.95 -11.82 14.80
CA GLU A 40 8.27 -13.06 14.35
C GLU A 40 8.26 -13.17 12.83
N LEU A 41 7.86 -12.11 12.13
CA LEU A 41 7.84 -12.06 10.68
C LEU A 41 9.23 -12.28 10.08
N LYS A 42 10.27 -11.70 10.68
CA LYS A 42 11.65 -11.89 10.25
C LYS A 42 12.08 -13.36 10.34
N LYS A 43 11.68 -14.09 11.39
CA LYS A 43 11.96 -15.55 11.52
C LYS A 43 11.28 -16.36 10.41
N GLN A 44 10.14 -15.89 9.90
CA GLN A 44 9.37 -16.52 8.83
C GLN A 44 9.76 -16.03 7.43
N ASN A 45 10.76 -15.15 7.29
CA ASN A 45 11.09 -14.47 6.03
C ASN A 45 9.90 -13.72 5.44
N LYS A 46 9.10 -13.09 6.29
CA LYS A 46 7.97 -12.24 5.89
C LYS A 46 8.23 -10.78 6.22
N VAL A 47 7.51 -9.92 5.55
CA VAL A 47 7.44 -8.47 5.81
C VAL A 47 6.00 -8.03 5.99
N LEU A 48 5.81 -6.90 6.65
CA LEU A 48 4.50 -6.29 6.82
C LEU A 48 4.31 -5.21 5.75
N ARG A 49 3.14 -5.21 5.11
CA ARG A 49 2.75 -4.20 4.10
C ARG A 49 1.35 -3.68 4.40
N MET A 50 1.14 -2.38 4.24
CA MET A 50 -0.20 -1.82 4.17
C MET A 50 -0.73 -2.00 2.75
N GLY A 51 -1.91 -2.55 2.60
CA GLY A 51 -2.45 -2.82 1.28
C GLY A 51 -3.95 -3.04 1.26
N ALA A 52 -4.48 -3.13 0.06
CA ALA A 52 -5.85 -3.53 -0.21
C ALA A 52 -5.85 -4.76 -1.12
N SER A 53 -6.82 -5.62 -0.95
CA SER A 53 -7.04 -6.80 -1.78
C SER A 53 -8.49 -6.87 -2.24
N ILE A 54 -8.66 -7.21 -3.51
CA ILE A 54 -9.98 -7.53 -4.09
C ILE A 54 -9.90 -8.97 -4.55
N LYS A 55 -10.66 -9.84 -3.90
CA LYS A 55 -10.71 -11.26 -4.24
C LYS A 55 -12.14 -11.78 -4.13
N ASP A 56 -12.61 -12.47 -5.17
CA ASP A 56 -13.94 -13.07 -5.22
C ASP A 56 -15.08 -12.08 -4.87
N GLY A 57 -14.96 -10.84 -5.36
CA GLY A 57 -15.91 -9.76 -5.10
C GLY A 57 -15.85 -9.13 -3.70
N LYS A 58 -14.95 -9.60 -2.84
CA LYS A 58 -14.71 -9.04 -1.50
C LYS A 58 -13.52 -8.08 -1.50
N VAL A 59 -13.64 -7.00 -0.77
CA VAL A 59 -12.59 -6.00 -0.60
C VAL A 59 -12.09 -6.04 0.83
N SER A 60 -10.78 -6.10 1.02
CA SER A 60 -10.15 -5.97 2.34
C SER A 60 -9.04 -4.92 2.31
N VAL A 61 -8.87 -4.19 3.41
CA VAL A 61 -7.83 -3.18 3.56
C VAL A 61 -7.17 -3.34 4.92
N GLY A 62 -5.85 -3.33 4.96
CA GLY A 62 -5.11 -3.42 6.22
C GLY A 62 -3.67 -3.88 6.07
N MET A 63 -3.08 -4.27 7.20
CA MET A 63 -1.72 -4.79 7.24
C MET A 63 -1.67 -6.24 6.79
N MET A 64 -0.85 -6.51 5.78
CA MET A 64 -0.70 -7.82 5.14
C MET A 64 0.68 -8.40 5.47
N GLU A 65 0.73 -9.67 5.84
CA GLU A 65 1.98 -10.42 5.99
C GLU A 65 2.39 -11.01 4.64
N VAL A 66 3.48 -10.52 4.10
CA VAL A 66 3.92 -10.82 2.74
C VAL A 66 5.16 -11.71 2.80
N GLY A 67 5.10 -12.88 2.22
CA GLY A 67 6.19 -13.85 2.15
C GLY A 67 7.19 -13.52 1.03
N LYS A 68 8.35 -14.19 1.06
CA LYS A 68 9.47 -13.94 0.15
C LYS A 68 9.13 -14.12 -1.33
N ASP A 69 8.19 -15.02 -1.63
CA ASP A 69 7.82 -15.34 -3.01
C ASP A 69 6.69 -14.44 -3.55
N ASP A 70 6.16 -13.55 -2.71
CA ASP A 70 5.11 -12.61 -3.10
C ASP A 70 5.72 -11.39 -3.79
N PRO A 71 5.14 -10.91 -4.91
CA PRO A 71 5.60 -9.71 -5.62
C PRO A 71 5.70 -8.45 -4.75
N LEU A 72 4.89 -8.35 -3.71
CA LEU A 72 4.88 -7.21 -2.78
C LEU A 72 6.02 -7.26 -1.75
N TYR A 73 6.74 -8.38 -1.63
CA TYR A 73 7.82 -8.51 -0.65
C TYR A 73 8.92 -7.46 -0.83
N GLY A 74 9.29 -7.21 -2.08
CA GLY A 74 10.37 -6.28 -2.43
C GLY A 74 9.97 -4.80 -2.50
N VAL A 75 8.71 -4.43 -2.28
CA VAL A 75 8.24 -3.04 -2.32
C VAL A 75 8.84 -2.25 -1.15
N ARG A 76 9.43 -1.08 -1.40
CA ARG A 76 10.17 -0.30 -0.38
C ARG A 76 9.96 1.20 -0.54
N GLY A 77 10.12 1.93 0.57
CA GLY A 77 10.07 3.39 0.57
C GLY A 77 8.74 3.94 0.06
N GLY A 78 8.80 4.89 -0.86
CA GLY A 78 7.62 5.52 -1.50
C GLY A 78 7.05 4.76 -2.70
N GLU A 79 7.45 3.51 -2.92
CA GLU A 79 6.94 2.71 -4.02
C GLU A 79 5.51 2.23 -3.74
N ASN A 80 4.69 2.24 -4.77
CA ASN A 80 3.41 1.54 -4.83
C ASN A 80 3.53 0.35 -5.78
N ALA A 81 2.74 -0.69 -5.53
CA ALA A 81 2.64 -1.83 -6.42
C ALA A 81 1.19 -2.28 -6.57
N PHE A 82 0.84 -2.67 -7.79
CA PHE A 82 -0.41 -3.35 -8.11
C PHE A 82 -0.06 -4.74 -8.64
N VAL A 83 -0.72 -5.76 -8.09
CA VAL A 83 -0.52 -7.15 -8.48
C VAL A 83 -1.85 -7.71 -8.98
N PHE A 84 -1.86 -8.16 -10.23
CA PHE A 84 -3.05 -8.68 -10.89
C PHE A 84 -2.88 -10.17 -11.17
N TYR A 85 -3.70 -10.98 -10.50
CA TYR A 85 -3.86 -12.39 -10.81
C TYR A 85 -5.06 -12.54 -11.72
N THR A 86 -4.84 -12.96 -12.94
CA THR A 86 -5.88 -13.15 -13.95
C THR A 86 -5.75 -14.53 -14.59
N GLU A 87 -6.71 -14.94 -15.38
CA GLU A 87 -6.65 -16.18 -16.12
C GLU A 87 -5.38 -16.33 -16.97
N ARG A 88 -4.85 -15.21 -17.49
CA ARG A 88 -3.63 -15.19 -18.32
C ARG A 88 -2.34 -14.96 -17.53
N TYR A 89 -2.44 -14.31 -16.38
CA TYR A 89 -1.30 -13.95 -15.54
C TYR A 89 -1.32 -14.77 -14.26
N GLN A 90 -1.08 -16.07 -14.40
CA GLN A 90 -0.84 -17.01 -13.33
C GLN A 90 -0.07 -18.23 -13.86
N PRO A 91 0.80 -18.86 -13.07
CA PRO A 91 1.06 -18.57 -11.65
C PRO A 91 1.88 -17.30 -11.41
N ILE A 92 2.42 -16.65 -12.46
CA ILE A 92 3.19 -15.40 -12.36
C ILE A 92 2.24 -14.23 -12.65
N PRO A 93 1.91 -13.39 -11.64
CA PRO A 93 0.98 -12.27 -11.81
C PRO A 93 1.60 -11.12 -12.60
N LEU A 94 0.74 -10.31 -13.24
CA LEU A 94 1.15 -9.01 -13.75
C LEU A 94 1.39 -8.07 -12.57
N THR A 95 2.60 -7.52 -12.49
CA THR A 95 2.97 -6.57 -11.44
C THR A 95 3.35 -5.23 -12.04
N VAL A 96 2.67 -4.18 -11.61
CA VAL A 96 2.99 -2.79 -11.93
C VAL A 96 3.53 -2.13 -10.68
N ARG A 97 4.75 -1.60 -10.75
CA ARG A 97 5.44 -1.03 -9.59
C ARG A 97 6.12 0.28 -9.96
N GLY A 98 6.04 1.26 -9.06
CA GLY A 98 6.68 2.55 -9.25
C GLY A 98 6.36 3.53 -8.13
N TYR A 99 6.93 4.73 -8.21
CA TYR A 99 6.55 5.81 -7.31
C TYR A 99 5.15 6.30 -7.65
N GLY A 100 4.26 6.31 -6.66
CA GLY A 100 2.89 6.83 -6.81
C GLY A 100 2.76 8.31 -6.47
N ALA A 101 3.68 8.85 -5.67
CA ALA A 101 3.67 10.22 -5.18
C ALA A 101 5.08 10.80 -5.16
N GLY A 102 5.16 12.12 -5.02
CA GLY A 102 6.39 12.89 -4.97
C GLY A 102 6.37 14.07 -5.94
N ALA A 103 7.03 15.17 -5.57
CA ALA A 103 7.00 16.43 -6.32
C ALA A 103 7.39 16.22 -7.80
N GLY A 104 8.46 15.47 -8.06
CA GLY A 104 8.94 15.23 -9.42
C GLY A 104 7.96 14.42 -10.28
N VAL A 105 7.43 13.34 -9.75
CA VAL A 105 6.47 12.47 -10.48
C VAL A 105 5.17 13.21 -10.76
N THR A 106 4.66 13.95 -9.77
CA THR A 106 3.42 14.74 -9.91
C THR A 106 3.61 15.88 -10.91
N ALA A 107 4.72 16.62 -10.83
CA ALA A 107 5.01 17.69 -11.76
C ALA A 107 5.17 17.18 -13.21
N ALA A 108 5.84 16.04 -13.40
CA ALA A 108 5.97 15.42 -14.71
C ALA A 108 4.61 14.99 -15.30
N GLY A 109 3.72 14.45 -14.47
CA GLY A 109 2.36 14.09 -14.87
C GLY A 109 1.56 15.31 -15.33
N VAL A 110 1.50 16.35 -14.50
CA VAL A 110 0.81 17.60 -14.81
C VAL A 110 1.35 18.24 -16.09
N PHE A 111 2.68 18.33 -16.21
CA PHE A 111 3.32 18.89 -17.40
C PHE A 111 3.01 18.05 -18.67
N GLY A 112 3.04 16.73 -18.56
CA GLY A 112 2.66 15.83 -19.65
C GLY A 112 1.22 16.04 -20.12
N ASP A 113 0.29 16.27 -19.20
CA ASP A 113 -1.11 16.55 -19.54
C ASP A 113 -1.27 17.92 -20.20
N ILE A 114 -0.54 18.95 -19.74
CA ILE A 114 -0.51 20.26 -20.42
C ILE A 114 -0.02 20.11 -21.87
N LEU A 115 1.07 19.36 -22.10
CA LEU A 115 1.57 19.11 -23.46
C LEU A 115 0.54 18.37 -24.34
N ARG A 116 -0.20 17.43 -23.79
CA ARG A 116 -1.27 16.72 -24.52
C ARG A 116 -2.38 17.67 -24.96
N THR A 117 -2.77 18.62 -24.13
CA THR A 117 -3.81 19.61 -24.51
C THR A 117 -3.37 20.47 -25.70
N VAL A 118 -2.09 20.82 -25.79
CA VAL A 118 -1.53 21.56 -26.94
C VAL A 118 -1.46 20.70 -28.20
N SER A 119 -1.16 19.39 -28.05
CA SER A 119 -1.04 18.46 -29.17
C SER A 119 -2.41 18.02 -29.74
N PHE A 120 -3.48 18.15 -28.97
CA PHE A 120 -4.84 17.78 -29.36
C PHE A 120 -5.63 18.95 -30.00
N ASN A 121 -4.99 20.03 -30.43
CA ASN A 121 -5.68 21.08 -31.14
C ASN A 121 -5.97 20.64 -32.59
N PRO A 122 -7.23 20.32 -32.97
CA PRO A 122 -7.58 19.74 -34.27
C PRO A 122 -7.47 20.71 -35.44
N GLU A 123 -7.05 21.96 -35.21
CA GLU A 123 -6.94 23.02 -36.21
C GLU A 123 -5.48 23.35 -36.62
N ARG A 124 -4.54 22.40 -36.39
CA ARG A 124 -3.17 22.52 -36.89
C ARG A 124 -2.80 21.37 -37.79
#